data_097f7fad598e55635dde7e0c6e03bf48
#
_entry.id   097f7fad598e55635dde7e0c6e03bf48
#
_cell.length_a   1.000
_cell.length_b   1.000
_cell.length_c   1.000
_cell.angle_alpha   90.00
_cell.angle_beta   90.00
_cell.angle_gamma   90.00
#
_symmetry.space_group_name_H-M   'P 1'
#
loop_
_entity.id
_entity.type
_entity.pdbx_description
1 polymer ?
#
loop_
_entity_poly.entity_id
_entity_poly.type
_entity_poly.pdbx_seq_one_letter_code
_entity_poly.pdbx_strand_id
1 'polypeptide(L)'
;MPKKIVALLLSLLMIPAFSACGNTNSNSAVSNNAESSTSSTSGQANTAESKKIKVSVTFNAMKEFTEAVGKDRVEISTIIPDGTEPHDFEPKAKDLTELSSAQVFVYSGFGMEAWADKAIGAASNKNLVAVEASKGATPIQNTDAGEVKEHGQYDPHIWISLKGAEIEAKNIRDGLVKADPSSADYFKQNCDSFIAQLESLYSEYNTKFQTTKSKSFVTGHAAFAYLCRDFGLKQNSVEDVFAEGEPSPQKLAGLVDYCKKNNVKTIFVEDMVSPAVSQTLAKQVGAKVKQIYTIESGEDNKTYLERMKSNLNEIYDSLNE
;
A
#
# COMPACT_ATOMS: atom_id res chain seq x y z
N MET A 1 28.02 -25.49 -36.73
CA MET A 1 27.34 -26.50 -37.55
C MET A 1 26.51 -27.38 -36.64
N PRO A 2 25.28 -27.82 -36.99
CA PRO A 2 24.35 -27.22 -37.94
C PRO A 2 22.99 -26.78 -37.28
N LYS A 3 22.33 -25.92 -38.00
CA LYS A 3 20.92 -25.49 -37.88
C LYS A 3 19.94 -26.66 -38.10
N LYS A 4 18.81 -26.68 -37.38
CA LYS A 4 17.59 -27.34 -37.90
C LYS A 4 16.39 -26.42 -37.71
N ILE A 5 15.85 -26.04 -38.85
CA ILE A 5 14.60 -25.39 -39.16
C ILE A 5 13.54 -26.48 -39.37
N VAL A 6 12.37 -26.35 -38.80
CA VAL A 6 11.11 -26.99 -39.26
C VAL A 6 9.99 -26.05 -38.78
N ALA A 7 9.38 -25.24 -39.62
CA ALA A 7 8.26 -25.37 -40.52
C ALA A 7 6.91 -25.55 -39.81
N LEU A 8 6.18 -24.46 -39.75
CA LEU A 8 4.87 -24.06 -40.29
C LEU A 8 3.83 -25.17 -40.47
N LEU A 9 2.70 -25.08 -39.78
CA LEU A 9 1.43 -25.56 -40.27
C LEU A 9 0.30 -24.61 -39.86
N LEU A 10 -0.24 -24.00 -40.89
CA LEU A 10 -1.44 -23.16 -40.96
C LEU A 10 -2.67 -24.09 -40.98
N SER A 11 -3.67 -23.87 -40.15
CA SER A 11 -5.00 -24.43 -40.38
C SER A 11 -6.07 -23.37 -40.19
N LEU A 12 -6.61 -22.99 -41.30
CA LEU A 12 -7.78 -22.16 -41.59
C LEU A 12 -9.03 -23.04 -41.53
N LEU A 13 -10.11 -22.66 -40.86
CA LEU A 13 -11.50 -23.05 -41.19
C LEU A 13 -12.50 -22.26 -40.30
N MET A 14 -13.20 -21.40 -40.96
CA MET A 14 -14.61 -21.37 -41.42
C MET A 14 -15.65 -20.92 -40.40
N ILE A 15 -16.23 -19.78 -40.76
CA ILE A 15 -17.50 -19.18 -40.28
C ILE A 15 -18.67 -19.93 -40.94
N PRO A 16 -19.84 -20.01 -40.33
CA PRO A 16 -21.07 -19.73 -41.04
C PRO A 16 -21.92 -18.62 -40.41
N ALA A 17 -22.30 -17.69 -41.25
CA ALA A 17 -23.37 -16.73 -41.05
C ALA A 17 -24.74 -17.41 -41.28
N PHE A 18 -25.71 -17.12 -40.43
CA PHE A 18 -27.12 -17.32 -40.77
C PHE A 18 -27.88 -16.03 -40.67
N SER A 19 -28.27 -15.53 -41.85
CA SER A 19 -29.32 -14.55 -42.05
C SER A 19 -30.64 -15.27 -42.21
N ALA A 20 -31.72 -14.78 -41.62
CA ALA A 20 -33.07 -15.02 -42.11
C ALA A 20 -33.98 -13.86 -41.74
N CYS A 21 -34.38 -13.13 -42.78
CA CYS A 21 -35.51 -12.18 -42.80
C CYS A 21 -36.83 -12.91 -42.76
N GLY A 22 -37.88 -12.26 -42.24
CA GLY A 22 -39.25 -12.71 -42.37
C GLY A 22 -40.22 -11.60 -41.99
N ASN A 23 -40.63 -10.85 -42.98
CA ASN A 23 -41.66 -9.80 -42.93
C ASN A 23 -43.01 -10.40 -43.33
N THR A 24 -44.11 -10.11 -42.63
CA THR A 24 -45.45 -9.99 -43.25
C THR A 24 -46.42 -9.17 -42.38
N ASN A 25 -46.98 -8.20 -43.01
CA ASN A 25 -48.11 -7.36 -42.68
C ASN A 25 -49.44 -8.16 -42.64
N SER A 26 -50.37 -7.74 -41.77
CA SER A 26 -51.78 -7.55 -42.23
C SER A 26 -52.65 -6.86 -41.17
N ASN A 27 -53.35 -5.90 -41.63
CA ASN A 27 -54.37 -4.99 -41.14
C ASN A 27 -55.55 -5.63 -40.42
N SER A 28 -56.18 -4.94 -39.51
CA SER A 28 -57.53 -4.38 -39.52
C SER A 28 -58.27 -4.41 -38.17
N ALA A 29 -58.75 -3.30 -37.81
CA ALA A 29 -60.02 -2.83 -37.31
C ALA A 29 -60.18 -2.49 -35.83
N VAL A 30 -60.24 -1.22 -35.59
CA VAL A 30 -61.16 -0.37 -34.78
C VAL A 30 -62.03 -1.04 -33.73
N SER A 31 -61.89 -0.65 -32.43
CA SER A 31 -63.00 -0.18 -31.61
C SER A 31 -62.52 0.66 -30.43
N ASN A 32 -63.16 1.79 -30.24
CA ASN A 32 -63.00 2.75 -29.14
C ASN A 32 -63.34 2.15 -27.77
N ASN A 33 -62.61 2.46 -26.72
CA ASN A 33 -63.19 3.10 -25.55
C ASN A 33 -62.13 3.77 -24.66
N ALA A 34 -62.57 4.80 -24.00
CA ALA A 34 -61.82 5.86 -23.32
C ALA A 34 -61.31 5.44 -21.92
N GLU A 35 -60.37 6.28 -21.47
CA GLU A 35 -60.00 6.65 -20.12
C GLU A 35 -59.23 5.67 -19.23
N SER A 36 -57.93 5.91 -19.03
CA SER A 36 -57.39 6.45 -17.78
C SER A 36 -55.91 6.74 -17.91
N SER A 37 -55.54 8.00 -17.90
CA SER A 37 -54.17 8.50 -17.89
C SER A 37 -53.55 8.29 -16.52
N THR A 38 -52.73 7.25 -16.38
CA THR A 38 -51.69 7.21 -15.33
C THR A 38 -50.32 7.37 -16.02
N SER A 39 -49.82 8.60 -15.99
CA SER A 39 -48.46 8.92 -16.38
C SER A 39 -47.48 8.26 -15.41
N SER A 40 -46.99 7.10 -15.81
CA SER A 40 -45.77 6.52 -15.21
C SER A 40 -44.58 7.34 -15.67
N THR A 41 -44.22 8.35 -14.91
CA THR A 41 -42.93 9.00 -15.05
C THR A 41 -41.86 7.96 -14.68
N SER A 42 -41.34 7.27 -15.69
CA SER A 42 -40.10 6.54 -15.54
C SER A 42 -39.01 7.59 -15.27
N GLY A 43 -38.73 7.82 -13.99
CA GLY A 43 -37.57 8.56 -13.57
C GLY A 43 -36.34 7.83 -14.07
N GLN A 44 -35.87 8.27 -15.22
CA GLN A 44 -34.53 7.96 -15.66
C GLN A 44 -33.59 8.61 -14.66
N ALA A 45 -33.11 7.81 -13.69
CA ALA A 45 -32.02 8.21 -12.82
C ALA A 45 -30.83 8.50 -13.74
N ASN A 46 -30.65 9.77 -14.07
CA ASN A 46 -29.42 10.26 -14.66
C ASN A 46 -28.35 10.06 -13.57
N THR A 47 -27.68 8.92 -13.57
CA THR A 47 -26.42 8.74 -12.85
C THR A 47 -25.41 9.62 -13.60
N ALA A 48 -25.41 10.90 -13.23
CA ALA A 48 -24.27 11.75 -13.54
C ALA A 48 -23.05 11.05 -12.94
N GLU A 49 -22.17 10.55 -13.80
CA GLU A 49 -20.89 9.97 -13.40
C GLU A 49 -20.19 11.05 -12.57
N SER A 50 -20.11 10.84 -11.25
CA SER A 50 -19.53 11.83 -10.36
C SER A 50 -18.04 11.92 -10.72
N LYS A 51 -17.60 13.14 -11.06
CA LYS A 51 -16.21 13.40 -11.40
C LYS A 51 -15.31 12.93 -10.27
N LYS A 52 -14.42 11.99 -10.55
CA LYS A 52 -13.48 11.46 -9.58
C LYS A 52 -12.52 12.55 -9.10
N ILE A 53 -12.14 12.50 -7.83
CA ILE A 53 -11.07 13.32 -7.27
C ILE A 53 -9.73 12.80 -7.81
N LYS A 54 -8.94 13.67 -8.41
CA LYS A 54 -7.57 13.36 -8.80
C LYS A 54 -6.68 13.42 -7.56
N VAL A 55 -6.12 12.28 -7.18
CA VAL A 55 -5.24 12.15 -6.03
C VAL A 55 -3.85 11.72 -6.50
N SER A 56 -2.83 12.49 -6.14
CA SER A 56 -1.44 12.07 -6.27
C SER A 56 -0.99 11.51 -4.93
N VAL A 57 -0.34 10.35 -4.94
CA VAL A 57 0.18 9.70 -3.73
C VAL A 57 1.66 9.38 -3.90
N THR A 58 2.40 9.28 -2.82
CA THR A 58 3.85 9.08 -2.89
C THR A 58 4.22 7.65 -3.25
N PHE A 59 3.81 6.66 -2.50
CA PHE A 59 4.15 5.25 -2.70
C PHE A 59 2.98 4.31 -2.38
N ASN A 60 3.21 3.00 -2.48
CA ASN A 60 2.16 1.99 -2.47
C ASN A 60 1.26 2.01 -1.22
N ALA A 61 1.79 2.15 0.00
CA ALA A 61 0.94 2.17 1.19
C ALA A 61 -0.04 3.36 1.16
N MET A 62 0.42 4.55 0.74
CA MET A 62 -0.44 5.74 0.58
C MET A 62 -1.51 5.52 -0.50
N LYS A 63 -1.16 4.82 -1.58
CA LYS A 63 -2.11 4.43 -2.63
C LYS A 63 -3.18 3.51 -2.05
N GLU A 64 -2.82 2.43 -1.37
CA GLU A 64 -3.78 1.46 -0.86
C GLU A 64 -4.71 2.05 0.21
N PHE A 65 -4.22 2.92 1.08
CA PHE A 65 -5.08 3.63 2.03
C PHE A 65 -6.04 4.60 1.34
N THR A 66 -5.56 5.30 0.32
CA THR A 66 -6.40 6.20 -0.48
C THR A 66 -7.47 5.41 -1.25
N GLU A 67 -7.13 4.24 -1.81
CA GLU A 67 -8.07 3.32 -2.45
C GLU A 67 -9.09 2.76 -1.45
N ALA A 68 -8.66 2.41 -0.23
CA ALA A 68 -9.54 1.88 0.81
C ALA A 68 -10.61 2.90 1.23
N VAL A 69 -10.27 4.18 1.28
CA VAL A 69 -11.18 5.27 1.68
C VAL A 69 -11.95 5.85 0.50
N GLY A 70 -11.27 6.11 -0.62
CA GLY A 70 -11.83 6.82 -1.77
C GLY A 70 -12.64 5.96 -2.72
N LYS A 71 -12.29 4.66 -2.84
CA LYS A 71 -12.93 3.68 -3.73
C LYS A 71 -13.08 4.22 -5.16
N ASP A 72 -14.29 4.16 -5.71
CA ASP A 72 -14.65 4.60 -7.06
C ASP A 72 -14.73 6.13 -7.24
N ARG A 73 -14.60 6.90 -6.16
CA ARG A 73 -14.63 8.38 -6.18
C ARG A 73 -13.26 9.02 -6.40
N VAL A 74 -12.19 8.24 -6.46
CA VAL A 74 -10.82 8.72 -6.66
C VAL A 74 -10.21 8.18 -7.94
N GLU A 75 -9.32 8.97 -8.53
CA GLU A 75 -8.39 8.59 -9.59
C GLU A 75 -6.99 8.84 -9.07
N ILE A 76 -6.22 7.78 -8.85
CA ILE A 76 -4.96 7.84 -8.12
C ILE A 76 -3.79 7.73 -9.09
N SER A 77 -2.80 8.62 -8.94
CA SER A 77 -1.48 8.50 -9.56
C SER A 77 -0.42 8.35 -8.46
N THR A 78 0.52 7.43 -8.66
CA THR A 78 1.63 7.19 -7.72
C THR A 78 2.90 7.83 -8.26
N ILE A 79 3.59 8.64 -7.43
CA ILE A 79 4.80 9.37 -7.82
C ILE A 79 6.01 8.44 -7.85
N ILE A 80 6.18 7.61 -6.84
CA ILE A 80 7.27 6.64 -6.73
C ILE A 80 6.80 5.34 -7.37
N PRO A 81 7.40 4.92 -8.49
CA PRO A 81 7.00 3.67 -9.15
C PRO A 81 7.29 2.45 -8.29
N ASP A 82 6.45 1.41 -8.43
CA ASP A 82 6.73 0.11 -7.82
C ASP A 82 8.14 -0.39 -8.19
N GLY A 83 8.84 -0.99 -7.23
CA GLY A 83 10.21 -1.46 -7.38
C GLY A 83 11.28 -0.36 -7.30
N THR A 84 10.90 0.86 -6.92
CA THR A 84 11.84 1.96 -6.65
C THR A 84 11.97 2.16 -5.15
N GLU A 85 13.21 2.24 -4.65
CA GLU A 85 13.49 2.54 -3.24
C GLU A 85 12.97 3.93 -2.87
N PRO A 86 12.02 4.05 -1.93
CA PRO A 86 11.38 5.33 -1.67
C PRO A 86 12.19 6.28 -0.78
N HIS A 87 13.10 5.79 0.05
CA HIS A 87 13.89 6.62 0.96
C HIS A 87 14.84 7.55 0.19
N ASP A 88 15.42 7.05 -0.91
CA ASP A 88 16.36 7.81 -1.76
C ASP A 88 15.68 8.47 -2.96
N PHE A 89 14.37 8.41 -3.05
CA PHE A 89 13.67 8.91 -4.23
C PHE A 89 13.63 10.43 -4.26
N GLU A 90 14.09 10.99 -5.39
CA GLU A 90 13.92 12.42 -5.71
C GLU A 90 13.01 12.56 -6.95
N PRO A 91 11.92 13.33 -6.86
CA PRO A 91 10.99 13.50 -7.98
C PRO A 91 11.63 14.31 -9.10
N LYS A 92 11.38 13.88 -10.34
CA LYS A 92 11.76 14.60 -11.56
C LYS A 92 10.68 15.62 -11.93
N ALA A 93 11.01 16.56 -12.80
CA ALA A 93 10.07 17.59 -13.25
C ALA A 93 8.73 17.03 -13.79
N LYS A 94 8.75 15.87 -14.44
CA LYS A 94 7.53 15.19 -14.94
C LYS A 94 6.62 14.75 -13.80
N ASP A 95 7.19 14.28 -12.69
CA ASP A 95 6.44 13.77 -11.53
C ASP A 95 5.70 14.94 -10.84
N LEU A 96 6.30 16.12 -10.85
CA LEU A 96 5.71 17.36 -10.34
C LEU A 96 4.59 17.92 -11.25
N THR A 97 4.58 17.56 -12.53
CA THR A 97 3.51 17.98 -13.45
C THR A 97 2.16 17.37 -13.06
N GLU A 98 2.14 16.12 -12.67
CA GLU A 98 0.92 15.46 -12.19
C GLU A 98 0.41 16.10 -10.91
N LEU A 99 1.30 16.45 -9.98
CA LEU A 99 0.96 17.13 -8.74
C LEU A 99 0.28 18.49 -8.98
N SER A 100 0.67 19.23 -10.02
CA SER A 100 0.07 20.51 -10.37
C SER A 100 -1.41 20.38 -10.80
N SER A 101 -1.83 19.21 -11.28
CA SER A 101 -3.20 18.89 -11.69
C SER A 101 -4.02 18.12 -10.65
N ALA A 102 -3.40 17.64 -9.58
CA ALA A 102 -4.05 16.90 -8.52
C ALA A 102 -4.94 17.81 -7.65
N GLN A 103 -6.01 17.27 -7.11
CA GLN A 103 -6.85 17.94 -6.11
C GLN A 103 -6.38 17.62 -4.68
N VAL A 104 -5.83 16.40 -4.50
CA VAL A 104 -5.28 15.95 -3.21
C VAL A 104 -3.89 15.38 -3.48
N PHE A 105 -2.96 15.69 -2.60
CA PHE A 105 -1.64 15.06 -2.53
C PHE A 105 -1.48 14.38 -1.18
N VAL A 106 -1.21 13.08 -1.19
CA VAL A 106 -1.03 12.27 0.03
C VAL A 106 0.43 11.83 0.11
N TYR A 107 1.07 12.11 1.23
CA TYR A 107 2.41 11.66 1.57
C TYR A 107 2.45 11.16 3.01
N SER A 108 3.38 10.26 3.33
CA SER A 108 3.46 9.65 4.66
C SER A 108 3.87 10.66 5.73
N GLY A 109 4.97 11.34 5.54
CA GLY A 109 5.55 12.24 6.54
C GLY A 109 6.67 11.59 7.35
N PHE A 110 7.02 12.18 8.50
CA PHE A 110 8.12 11.76 9.37
C PHE A 110 9.49 11.68 8.69
N GLY A 111 9.68 12.40 7.57
CA GLY A 111 10.93 12.43 6.83
C GLY A 111 10.99 11.46 5.64
N MET A 112 9.99 10.59 5.45
CA MET A 112 9.92 9.66 4.31
C MET A 112 10.06 10.39 2.98
N GLU A 113 9.37 11.52 2.83
CA GLU A 113 9.43 12.35 1.63
C GLU A 113 10.04 13.72 1.97
N ALA A 114 11.34 13.79 2.19
CA ALA A 114 12.04 15.05 2.48
C ALA A 114 11.84 16.12 1.39
N TRP A 115 11.41 15.71 0.19
CA TRP A 115 11.12 16.57 -0.96
C TRP A 115 9.68 17.11 -1.00
N ALA A 116 8.75 16.61 -0.16
CA ALA A 116 7.31 16.88 -0.26
C ALA A 116 6.98 18.39 -0.23
N ASP A 117 7.53 19.15 0.71
CA ASP A 117 7.28 20.60 0.82
C ASP A 117 7.75 21.37 -0.42
N LYS A 118 8.92 20.98 -0.97
CA LYS A 118 9.43 21.58 -2.22
C LYS A 118 8.53 21.27 -3.40
N ALA A 119 8.02 20.03 -3.49
CA ALA A 119 7.10 19.60 -4.54
C ALA A 119 5.77 20.35 -4.46
N ILE A 120 5.19 20.49 -3.28
CA ILE A 120 3.95 21.28 -3.04
C ILE A 120 4.14 22.72 -3.49
N GLY A 121 5.26 23.34 -3.11
CA GLY A 121 5.59 24.70 -3.54
C GLY A 121 5.78 24.84 -5.05
N ALA A 122 6.46 23.89 -5.68
CA ALA A 122 6.73 23.88 -7.12
C ALA A 122 5.47 23.62 -7.97
N ALA A 123 4.52 22.82 -7.47
CA ALA A 123 3.27 22.52 -8.15
C ALA A 123 2.42 23.77 -8.44
N SER A 124 2.63 24.86 -7.70
CA SER A 124 1.93 26.15 -7.87
C SER A 124 0.38 26.02 -7.88
N ASN A 125 -0.13 24.95 -7.32
CA ASN A 125 -1.57 24.65 -7.26
C ASN A 125 -2.15 25.14 -5.94
N LYS A 126 -2.79 26.31 -5.97
CA LYS A 126 -3.37 26.95 -4.77
C LYS A 126 -4.56 26.18 -4.17
N ASN A 127 -5.15 25.26 -4.94
CA ASN A 127 -6.30 24.47 -4.52
C ASN A 127 -5.89 23.05 -4.06
N LEU A 128 -4.61 22.73 -4.09
CA LEU A 128 -4.12 21.42 -3.67
C LEU A 128 -4.36 21.22 -2.17
N VAL A 129 -5.02 20.12 -1.85
CA VAL A 129 -5.15 19.63 -0.47
C VAL A 129 -3.96 18.73 -0.19
N ALA A 130 -2.93 19.23 0.46
CA ALA A 130 -1.81 18.41 0.92
C ALA A 130 -2.19 17.70 2.23
N VAL A 131 -1.97 16.39 2.26
CA VAL A 131 -2.28 15.48 3.39
C VAL A 131 -0.99 14.80 3.82
N GLU A 132 -0.46 15.22 4.95
CA GLU A 132 0.54 14.46 5.70
C GLU A 132 -0.20 13.36 6.46
N ALA A 133 -0.06 12.11 6.00
CA ALA A 133 -0.86 10.99 6.49
C ALA A 133 -0.53 10.65 7.96
N SER A 134 0.72 10.76 8.38
CA SER A 134 1.17 10.52 9.77
C SER A 134 0.81 11.63 10.76
N LYS A 135 0.20 12.72 10.31
CA LYS A 135 -0.08 13.88 11.17
C LYS A 135 -0.83 13.51 12.44
N GLY A 136 -0.31 13.94 13.59
CA GLY A 136 -0.91 13.66 14.92
C GLY A 136 -0.54 12.30 15.50
N ALA A 137 0.19 11.46 14.79
CA ALA A 137 0.76 10.24 15.36
C ALA A 137 1.95 10.56 16.28
N THR A 138 2.24 9.63 17.20
CA THR A 138 3.44 9.74 18.05
C THR A 138 4.62 9.10 17.33
N PRO A 139 5.63 9.88 16.92
CA PRO A 139 6.78 9.35 16.19
C PRO A 139 7.69 8.50 17.08
N ILE A 140 8.43 7.60 16.45
CA ILE A 140 9.58 6.93 17.06
C ILE A 140 10.82 7.72 16.67
N GLN A 141 11.68 8.00 17.66
CA GLN A 141 12.93 8.74 17.43
C GLN A 141 13.96 7.81 16.77
N ASN A 142 14.56 8.27 15.69
CA ASN A 142 15.81 7.69 15.21
C ASN A 142 16.94 8.08 16.16
N THR A 143 17.73 7.12 16.57
CA THR A 143 18.82 7.31 17.55
C THR A 143 20.21 7.29 16.93
N ASP A 144 20.34 6.96 15.65
CA ASP A 144 21.61 7.06 14.93
C ASP A 144 21.86 8.51 14.49
N ALA A 145 23.02 9.06 14.90
CA ALA A 145 23.34 10.47 14.64
C ALA A 145 23.65 10.75 13.15
N GLY A 146 24.13 9.74 12.42
CA GLY A 146 24.36 9.82 10.97
C GLY A 146 23.06 9.94 10.22
N GLU A 147 22.16 8.98 10.45
CA GLU A 147 20.83 8.94 9.82
C GLU A 147 19.96 10.13 10.21
N VAL A 148 19.99 10.59 11.49
CA VAL A 148 19.28 11.81 11.89
C VAL A 148 19.71 13.02 11.08
N LYS A 149 21.00 13.12 10.74
CA LYS A 149 21.53 14.22 9.96
C LYS A 149 21.11 14.14 8.48
N GLU A 150 21.01 12.96 7.92
CA GLU A 150 20.77 12.73 6.48
C GLU A 150 19.28 12.63 6.17
N HIS A 151 18.52 11.89 6.96
CA HIS A 151 17.11 11.55 6.68
C HIS A 151 16.10 12.15 7.66
N GLY A 152 16.57 12.67 8.82
CA GLY A 152 15.69 13.29 9.81
C GLY A 152 15.57 12.52 11.12
N GLN A 153 14.80 13.13 12.02
CA GLN A 153 14.79 12.76 13.44
C GLN A 153 13.93 11.52 13.75
N TYR A 154 13.09 11.06 12.82
CA TYR A 154 12.06 10.06 13.10
C TYR A 154 12.18 8.86 12.17
N ASP A 155 11.83 7.69 12.71
CA ASP A 155 11.51 6.50 11.91
C ASP A 155 10.24 6.77 11.10
N PRO A 156 10.26 6.65 9.76
CA PRO A 156 9.11 6.99 8.92
C PRO A 156 8.07 5.87 8.80
N HIS A 157 8.38 4.62 9.19
CA HIS A 157 7.61 3.40 8.82
C HIS A 157 6.30 3.21 9.60
N ILE A 158 5.55 4.27 9.80
CA ILE A 158 4.30 4.24 10.58
C ILE A 158 3.23 3.34 9.94
N TRP A 159 3.19 3.23 8.61
CA TRP A 159 2.22 2.40 7.88
C TRP A 159 2.35 0.90 8.16
N ILE A 160 3.49 0.44 8.68
CA ILE A 160 3.70 -0.98 9.10
C ILE A 160 3.02 -1.28 10.46
N SER A 161 2.49 -0.28 11.13
CA SER A 161 1.65 -0.43 12.32
C SER A 161 0.18 -0.37 11.94
N LEU A 162 -0.63 -1.34 12.42
CA LEU A 162 -2.08 -1.30 12.20
C LEU A 162 -2.72 -0.05 12.83
N LYS A 163 -2.22 0.40 13.99
CA LYS A 163 -2.67 1.64 14.64
C LYS A 163 -2.17 2.88 13.93
N GLY A 164 -0.98 2.82 13.33
CA GLY A 164 -0.47 3.86 12.44
C GLY A 164 -1.36 4.01 11.22
N ALA A 165 -1.66 2.92 10.53
CA ALA A 165 -2.54 2.89 9.37
C ALA A 165 -3.95 3.45 9.64
N GLU A 166 -4.49 3.25 10.86
CA GLU A 166 -5.76 3.90 11.26
C GLU A 166 -5.67 5.43 11.27
N ILE A 167 -4.55 5.99 11.77
CA ILE A 167 -4.32 7.43 11.81
C ILE A 167 -4.20 7.95 10.38
N GLU A 168 -3.39 7.28 9.57
CA GLU A 168 -3.15 7.66 8.17
C GLU A 168 -4.45 7.61 7.34
N ALA A 169 -5.25 6.55 7.49
CA ALA A 169 -6.56 6.46 6.83
C ALA A 169 -7.53 7.58 7.23
N LYS A 170 -7.54 7.98 8.52
CA LYS A 170 -8.35 9.10 9.01
C LYS A 170 -7.92 10.44 8.41
N ASN A 171 -6.62 10.69 8.33
CA ASN A 171 -6.10 11.92 7.74
C ASN A 171 -6.37 11.99 6.22
N ILE A 172 -6.24 10.85 5.51
CA ILE A 172 -6.59 10.73 4.09
C ILE A 172 -8.09 11.00 3.89
N ARG A 173 -8.96 10.40 4.71
CA ARG A 173 -10.41 10.67 4.69
C ARG A 173 -10.69 12.17 4.82
N ASP A 174 -10.08 12.83 5.77
CA ASP A 174 -10.31 14.26 6.01
C ASP A 174 -9.83 15.12 4.83
N GLY A 175 -8.73 14.72 4.19
CA GLY A 175 -8.26 15.34 2.95
C GLY A 175 -9.24 15.18 1.78
N LEU A 176 -9.78 13.96 1.59
CA LEU A 176 -10.77 13.67 0.55
C LEU A 176 -12.09 14.43 0.80
N VAL A 177 -12.55 14.48 2.06
CA VAL A 177 -13.74 15.27 2.46
C VAL A 177 -13.53 16.75 2.17
N LYS A 178 -12.34 17.29 2.42
CA LYS A 178 -12.02 18.69 2.09
C LYS A 178 -12.06 18.97 0.60
N ALA A 179 -11.64 18.00 -0.24
CA ALA A 179 -11.67 18.12 -1.70
C ALA A 179 -13.08 17.93 -2.28
N ASP A 180 -13.88 17.03 -1.70
CA ASP A 180 -15.29 16.80 -2.07
C ASP A 180 -16.18 16.63 -0.82
N PRO A 181 -16.67 17.73 -0.26
CA PRO A 181 -17.58 17.67 0.89
C PRO A 181 -18.91 16.95 0.62
N SER A 182 -19.31 16.84 -0.64
CA SER A 182 -20.58 16.17 -1.00
C SER A 182 -20.51 14.65 -0.82
N SER A 183 -19.31 14.07 -0.84
CA SER A 183 -19.04 12.64 -0.62
C SER A 183 -18.57 12.32 0.82
N ALA A 184 -18.72 13.24 1.77
CA ALA A 184 -18.20 13.09 3.13
C ALA A 184 -18.65 11.81 3.82
N ASP A 185 -19.95 11.48 3.77
CA ASP A 185 -20.50 10.28 4.41
C ASP A 185 -19.95 8.99 3.74
N TYR A 186 -19.76 9.02 2.42
CA TYR A 186 -19.18 7.91 1.67
C TYR A 186 -17.74 7.62 2.11
N PHE A 187 -16.88 8.64 2.16
CA PHE A 187 -15.50 8.49 2.61
C PHE A 187 -15.41 8.06 4.07
N LYS A 188 -16.27 8.62 4.92
CA LYS A 188 -16.34 8.23 6.33
C LYS A 188 -16.72 6.76 6.50
N GLN A 189 -17.75 6.29 5.82
CA GLN A 189 -18.19 4.90 5.90
C GLN A 189 -17.11 3.92 5.42
N ASN A 190 -16.42 4.24 4.32
CA ASN A 190 -15.33 3.42 3.81
C ASN A 190 -14.14 3.39 4.79
N CYS A 191 -13.75 4.55 5.34
CA CYS A 191 -12.69 4.66 6.33
C CYS A 191 -13.04 3.85 7.59
N ASP A 192 -14.24 4.00 8.13
CA ASP A 192 -14.71 3.25 9.31
C ASP A 192 -14.68 1.74 9.04
N SER A 193 -15.07 1.30 7.84
CA SER A 193 -15.00 -0.11 7.43
C SER A 193 -13.57 -0.63 7.34
N PHE A 194 -12.64 0.17 6.83
CA PHE A 194 -11.22 -0.19 6.76
C PHE A 194 -10.61 -0.27 8.17
N ILE A 195 -10.89 0.71 9.03
CA ILE A 195 -10.44 0.73 10.42
C ILE A 195 -10.95 -0.50 11.18
N ALA A 196 -12.21 -0.89 11.01
CA ALA A 196 -12.75 -2.08 11.66
C ALA A 196 -11.98 -3.37 11.27
N GLN A 197 -11.46 -3.44 10.05
CA GLN A 197 -10.62 -4.57 9.60
C GLN A 197 -9.23 -4.52 10.26
N LEU A 198 -8.63 -3.32 10.38
CA LEU A 198 -7.35 -3.13 11.08
C LEU A 198 -7.46 -3.50 12.56
N GLU A 199 -8.51 -3.03 13.24
CA GLU A 199 -8.78 -3.32 14.65
C GLU A 199 -9.00 -4.82 14.88
N SER A 200 -9.74 -5.49 13.99
CA SER A 200 -9.95 -6.93 14.04
C SER A 200 -8.63 -7.70 13.94
N LEU A 201 -7.80 -7.32 12.98
CA LEU A 201 -6.49 -7.93 12.79
C LEU A 201 -5.56 -7.65 13.99
N TYR A 202 -5.56 -6.42 14.49
CA TYR A 202 -4.80 -6.06 15.69
C TYR A 202 -5.23 -6.91 16.90
N SER A 203 -6.52 -7.03 17.16
CA SER A 203 -7.05 -7.77 18.31
C SER A 203 -6.67 -9.26 18.26
N GLU A 204 -6.77 -9.87 17.06
CA GLU A 204 -6.37 -11.25 16.82
C GLU A 204 -4.90 -11.48 17.21
N TYR A 205 -4.00 -10.66 16.65
CA TYR A 205 -2.56 -10.86 16.86
C TYR A 205 -2.06 -10.35 18.19
N ASN A 206 -2.67 -9.34 18.78
CA ASN A 206 -2.36 -8.93 20.14
C ASN A 206 -2.56 -10.08 21.14
N THR A 207 -3.63 -10.85 20.98
CA THR A 207 -3.88 -12.05 21.80
C THR A 207 -2.83 -13.14 21.52
N LYS A 208 -2.53 -13.41 20.25
CA LYS A 208 -1.54 -14.42 19.84
C LYS A 208 -0.14 -14.10 20.40
N PHE A 209 0.31 -12.85 20.24
CA PHE A 209 1.63 -12.43 20.68
C PHE A 209 1.83 -12.43 22.20
N GLN A 210 0.76 -12.39 23.01
CA GLN A 210 0.91 -12.56 24.47
C GLN A 210 1.51 -13.92 24.83
N THR A 211 1.23 -14.96 24.06
CA THR A 211 1.58 -16.35 24.35
C THR A 211 2.85 -16.84 23.64
N THR A 212 3.54 -16.01 22.86
CA THR A 212 4.76 -16.41 22.15
C THR A 212 5.92 -16.69 23.09
N LYS A 213 6.76 -17.67 22.75
CA LYS A 213 7.94 -18.08 23.52
C LYS A 213 9.04 -17.00 23.51
N SER A 214 9.18 -16.29 22.40
CA SER A 214 10.11 -15.19 22.21
C SER A 214 9.35 -13.92 21.88
N LYS A 215 10.01 -12.76 22.00
CA LYS A 215 9.50 -11.46 21.56
C LYS A 215 10.44 -10.81 20.55
N SER A 216 11.50 -11.49 20.15
CA SER A 216 12.56 -10.91 19.33
C SER A 216 12.66 -11.59 17.98
N PHE A 217 12.73 -10.79 16.91
CA PHE A 217 12.96 -11.26 15.55
C PHE A 217 13.98 -10.37 14.82
N VAL A 218 14.45 -10.81 13.66
CA VAL A 218 15.48 -10.11 12.88
C VAL A 218 15.03 -9.99 11.43
N THR A 219 15.23 -8.80 10.87
CA THR A 219 14.86 -8.43 9.50
C THR A 219 16.09 -7.94 8.72
N GLY A 220 15.98 -7.78 7.41
CA GLY A 220 16.99 -7.11 6.60
C GLY A 220 17.06 -5.63 6.95
N HIS A 221 15.94 -4.96 6.99
CA HIS A 221 15.76 -3.54 7.17
C HIS A 221 15.01 -3.22 8.49
N ALA A 222 15.30 -2.09 9.12
CA ALA A 222 14.75 -1.71 10.44
C ALA A 222 13.36 -1.04 10.35
N ALA A 223 12.44 -1.55 9.53
CA ALA A 223 11.15 -0.91 9.25
C ALA A 223 10.02 -1.21 10.26
N PHE A 224 10.21 -2.11 11.23
CA PHE A 224 9.10 -2.67 12.00
C PHE A 224 8.96 -2.11 13.43
N ALA A 225 9.58 -0.97 13.74
CA ALA A 225 9.59 -0.44 15.10
C ALA A 225 8.19 -0.04 15.61
N TYR A 226 7.34 0.52 14.76
CA TYR A 226 5.95 0.85 15.13
C TYR A 226 5.11 -0.40 15.39
N LEU A 227 5.23 -1.44 14.55
CA LEU A 227 4.61 -2.75 14.81
C LEU A 227 5.11 -3.34 16.13
N CYS A 228 6.41 -3.30 16.38
CA CYS A 228 7.00 -3.78 17.62
C CYS A 228 6.46 -3.05 18.84
N ARG A 229 6.33 -1.72 18.78
CA ARG A 229 5.71 -0.91 19.83
C ARG A 229 4.29 -1.37 20.13
N ASP A 230 3.50 -1.62 19.10
CA ASP A 230 2.08 -1.93 19.25
C ASP A 230 1.83 -3.31 19.83
N PHE A 231 2.72 -4.27 19.58
CA PHE A 231 2.57 -5.67 20.05
C PHE A 231 3.56 -6.06 21.17
N GLY A 232 4.37 -5.13 21.66
CA GLY A 232 5.38 -5.43 22.68
C GLY A 232 6.48 -6.37 22.21
N LEU A 233 6.82 -6.30 20.91
CA LEU A 233 7.88 -7.07 20.26
C LEU A 233 9.20 -6.29 20.21
N LYS A 234 10.27 -6.94 19.76
CA LYS A 234 11.58 -6.35 19.55
C LYS A 234 12.14 -6.79 18.20
N GLN A 235 12.43 -5.83 17.36
CA GLN A 235 13.17 -6.02 16.13
C GLN A 235 14.66 -5.78 16.35
N ASN A 236 15.50 -6.51 15.63
CA ASN A 236 16.85 -6.12 15.24
C ASN A 236 17.00 -6.34 13.74
N SER A 237 17.94 -5.68 13.08
CA SER A 237 18.05 -5.66 11.63
C SER A 237 19.49 -5.68 11.14
N VAL A 238 19.66 -6.15 9.92
CA VAL A 238 20.96 -6.15 9.22
C VAL A 238 21.32 -4.72 8.81
N GLU A 239 20.38 -4.01 8.19
CA GLU A 239 20.48 -2.61 7.75
C GLU A 239 19.71 -1.69 8.71
N ASP A 240 19.97 -0.39 8.61
CA ASP A 240 19.36 0.60 9.50
C ASP A 240 17.96 1.02 9.01
N VAL A 241 17.41 2.13 9.54
CA VAL A 241 16.02 2.56 9.30
C VAL A 241 15.78 2.96 7.84
N PHE A 242 16.81 3.40 7.13
CA PHE A 242 16.70 3.85 5.75
C PHE A 242 17.27 2.85 4.74
N ALA A 243 17.54 1.62 5.17
CA ALA A 243 18.07 0.54 4.34
C ALA A 243 19.39 0.90 3.61
N GLU A 244 20.14 1.85 4.13
CA GLU A 244 21.37 2.35 3.52
C GLU A 244 22.63 1.67 4.04
N GLY A 245 23.60 1.49 3.15
CA GLY A 245 24.94 1.03 3.46
C GLY A 245 25.06 -0.45 3.78
N GLU A 246 26.28 -0.95 3.66
CA GLU A 246 26.60 -2.30 4.10
C GLU A 246 26.87 -2.34 5.62
N PRO A 247 26.32 -3.30 6.36
CA PRO A 247 26.56 -3.40 7.78
C PRO A 247 28.05 -3.67 8.06
N SER A 248 28.62 -2.98 9.04
CA SER A 248 30.00 -3.18 9.44
C SER A 248 30.24 -4.60 9.96
N PRO A 249 31.46 -5.16 9.87
CA PRO A 249 31.80 -6.45 10.45
C PRO A 249 31.46 -6.56 11.95
N GLN A 250 31.56 -5.46 12.69
CA GLN A 250 31.21 -5.38 14.09
C GLN A 250 29.70 -5.50 14.32
N LYS A 251 28.87 -4.83 13.49
CA LYS A 251 27.40 -4.93 13.54
C LYS A 251 26.97 -6.36 13.25
N LEU A 252 27.53 -7.00 12.20
CA LEU A 252 27.25 -8.41 11.87
C LEU A 252 27.61 -9.37 13.00
N ALA A 253 28.79 -9.20 13.65
CA ALA A 253 29.16 -10.01 14.81
C ALA A 253 28.16 -9.84 15.95
N GLY A 254 27.74 -8.61 16.24
CA GLY A 254 26.73 -8.33 17.25
C GLY A 254 25.36 -8.97 16.92
N LEU A 255 24.97 -9.00 15.63
CA LEU A 255 23.75 -9.67 15.18
C LEU A 255 23.83 -11.18 15.36
N VAL A 256 24.98 -11.79 15.07
CA VAL A 256 25.20 -13.23 15.32
C VAL A 256 25.02 -13.56 16.79
N ASP A 257 25.61 -12.77 17.67
CA ASP A 257 25.47 -12.95 19.12
C ASP A 257 24.03 -12.73 19.58
N TYR A 258 23.37 -11.70 19.05
CA TYR A 258 21.95 -11.44 19.30
C TYR A 258 21.07 -12.63 18.89
N CYS A 259 21.24 -13.14 17.68
CA CYS A 259 20.47 -14.28 17.17
C CYS A 259 20.67 -15.53 18.07
N LYS A 260 21.91 -15.84 18.45
CA LYS A 260 22.20 -16.95 19.33
C LYS A 260 21.59 -16.77 20.72
N LYS A 261 21.73 -15.59 21.31
CA LYS A 261 21.21 -15.25 22.65
C LYS A 261 19.68 -15.34 22.71
N ASN A 262 19.00 -14.88 21.64
CA ASN A 262 17.54 -14.85 21.60
C ASN A 262 16.93 -16.07 20.90
N ASN A 263 17.75 -17.08 20.54
CA ASN A 263 17.33 -18.29 19.82
C ASN A 263 16.54 -17.97 18.54
N VAL A 264 16.99 -16.97 17.76
CA VAL A 264 16.35 -16.57 16.50
C VAL A 264 16.52 -17.70 15.47
N LYS A 265 15.41 -18.20 14.94
CA LYS A 265 15.35 -19.29 13.96
C LYS A 265 14.99 -18.84 12.56
N THR A 266 14.50 -17.63 12.41
CA THR A 266 14.11 -17.04 11.13
C THR A 266 14.71 -15.64 11.00
N ILE A 267 15.40 -15.38 9.89
CA ILE A 267 15.81 -14.04 9.45
C ILE A 267 14.86 -13.64 8.32
N PHE A 268 14.21 -12.50 8.45
CA PHE A 268 13.33 -11.97 7.44
C PHE A 268 14.10 -11.14 6.43
N VAL A 269 13.66 -11.17 5.18
CA VAL A 269 14.17 -10.37 4.07
C VAL A 269 13.02 -9.71 3.34
N GLU A 270 13.23 -8.49 2.91
CA GLU A 270 12.29 -7.66 2.16
C GLU A 270 12.65 -7.72 0.66
N ASP A 271 11.68 -7.40 -0.23
CA ASP A 271 11.91 -7.45 -1.68
C ASP A 271 12.88 -6.37 -2.16
N MET A 272 12.86 -5.20 -1.51
CA MET A 272 13.65 -4.03 -1.93
C MET A 272 15.10 -4.08 -1.42
N VAL A 273 15.42 -4.96 -0.47
CA VAL A 273 16.74 -5.08 0.16
C VAL A 273 17.51 -6.28 -0.38
N SER A 274 18.83 -6.14 -0.56
CA SER A 274 19.66 -7.27 -1.00
C SER A 274 19.63 -8.42 0.02
N PRO A 275 19.20 -9.63 -0.35
CA PRO A 275 19.11 -10.74 0.59
C PRO A 275 20.47 -11.35 0.98
N ALA A 276 21.56 -10.94 0.35
CA ALA A 276 22.87 -11.61 0.45
C ALA A 276 23.42 -11.63 1.87
N VAL A 277 23.36 -10.51 2.58
CA VAL A 277 23.86 -10.37 3.95
C VAL A 277 22.97 -11.13 4.93
N SER A 278 21.64 -11.00 4.78
CA SER A 278 20.65 -11.74 5.58
C SER A 278 20.79 -13.25 5.43
N GLN A 279 21.03 -13.73 4.20
CA GLN A 279 21.31 -15.15 3.94
C GLN A 279 22.61 -15.64 4.58
N THR A 280 23.65 -14.79 4.57
CA THR A 280 24.93 -15.10 5.22
C THR A 280 24.75 -15.18 6.73
N LEU A 281 24.06 -14.22 7.34
CA LEU A 281 23.72 -14.23 8.77
C LEU A 281 22.91 -15.49 9.13
N ALA A 282 21.85 -15.79 8.38
CA ALA A 282 21.01 -16.95 8.61
C ALA A 282 21.81 -18.25 8.59
N LYS A 283 22.69 -18.43 7.60
CA LYS A 283 23.59 -19.59 7.50
C LYS A 283 24.53 -19.68 8.71
N GLN A 284 25.07 -18.56 9.20
CA GLN A 284 26.02 -18.53 10.30
C GLN A 284 25.38 -18.88 11.65
N VAL A 285 24.07 -18.55 11.83
CA VAL A 285 23.34 -18.82 13.06
C VAL A 285 22.43 -20.05 12.97
N GLY A 286 22.37 -20.72 11.82
CA GLY A 286 21.52 -21.89 11.57
C GLY A 286 20.02 -21.54 11.52
N ALA A 287 19.69 -20.34 11.04
CA ALA A 287 18.32 -19.87 10.87
C ALA A 287 17.82 -20.09 9.42
N LYS A 288 16.49 -20.03 9.25
CA LYS A 288 15.84 -19.98 7.95
C LYS A 288 15.80 -18.53 7.44
N VAL A 289 15.62 -18.36 6.13
CA VAL A 289 15.29 -17.08 5.52
C VAL A 289 13.83 -17.14 5.08
N LYS A 290 13.05 -16.12 5.42
CA LYS A 290 11.66 -15.96 4.99
C LYS A 290 11.42 -14.53 4.53
N GLN A 291 10.48 -14.34 3.61
CA GLN A 291 10.07 -13.03 3.14
C GLN A 291 9.18 -12.32 4.17
N ILE A 292 9.32 -10.99 4.25
CA ILE A 292 8.44 -10.07 4.97
C ILE A 292 8.20 -8.84 4.09
N TYR A 293 7.05 -8.16 4.26
CA TYR A 293 6.66 -7.03 3.42
C TYR A 293 6.86 -5.70 4.15
N THR A 294 7.58 -4.77 3.53
CA THR A 294 7.61 -3.36 3.97
C THR A 294 6.45 -2.54 3.40
N ILE A 295 5.78 -3.07 2.37
CA ILE A 295 4.59 -2.46 1.73
C ILE A 295 4.89 -1.10 1.08
N GLU A 296 6.14 -0.82 0.81
CA GLU A 296 6.60 0.35 0.07
C GLU A 296 6.29 0.25 -1.42
N SER A 297 6.25 -0.97 -1.92
CA SER A 297 5.95 -1.32 -3.31
C SER A 297 4.71 -2.22 -3.41
N GLY A 298 4.08 -2.23 -4.60
CA GLY A 298 2.93 -3.09 -4.93
C GLY A 298 3.36 -4.52 -5.24
N GLU A 299 3.68 -5.31 -4.23
CA GLU A 299 4.20 -6.66 -4.36
C GLU A 299 3.07 -7.69 -4.53
N ASP A 300 3.29 -8.67 -5.39
CA ASP A 300 2.49 -9.90 -5.58
C ASP A 300 0.96 -9.75 -5.65
N ASN A 301 0.45 -8.58 -6.05
CA ASN A 301 -0.97 -8.25 -6.19
C ASN A 301 -1.82 -8.46 -4.91
N LYS A 302 -1.20 -8.51 -3.74
CA LYS A 302 -1.91 -8.55 -2.47
C LYS A 302 -2.29 -7.13 -2.01
N THR A 303 -3.33 -7.06 -1.20
CA THR A 303 -3.73 -5.84 -0.51
C THR A 303 -2.86 -5.60 0.73
N TYR A 304 -2.86 -4.36 1.24
CA TYR A 304 -2.24 -4.00 2.51
C TYR A 304 -2.62 -4.97 3.65
N LEU A 305 -3.91 -5.26 3.82
CA LEU A 305 -4.37 -6.17 4.88
C LEU A 305 -3.86 -7.61 4.71
N GLU A 306 -3.76 -8.10 3.48
CA GLU A 306 -3.22 -9.44 3.22
C GLU A 306 -1.73 -9.50 3.51
N ARG A 307 -0.95 -8.45 3.14
CA ARG A 307 0.48 -8.36 3.45
C ARG A 307 0.71 -8.22 4.95
N MET A 308 -0.03 -7.35 5.63
CA MET A 308 0.07 -7.22 7.09
C MET A 308 -0.29 -8.51 7.81
N LYS A 309 -1.34 -9.21 7.38
CA LYS A 309 -1.69 -10.52 7.94
C LYS A 309 -0.59 -11.55 7.71
N SER A 310 0.03 -11.55 6.53
CA SER A 310 1.18 -12.40 6.21
C SER A 310 2.35 -12.09 7.15
N ASN A 311 2.73 -10.81 7.29
CA ASN A 311 3.79 -10.37 8.20
C ASN A 311 3.55 -10.84 9.63
N LEU A 312 2.35 -10.60 10.16
CA LEU A 312 1.99 -10.97 11.52
C LEU A 312 2.02 -12.49 11.74
N ASN A 313 1.59 -13.29 10.75
CA ASN A 313 1.67 -14.74 10.80
C ASN A 313 3.13 -15.21 10.82
N GLU A 314 3.95 -14.73 9.89
CA GLU A 314 5.36 -15.13 9.78
C GLU A 314 6.16 -14.76 11.03
N ILE A 315 5.92 -13.54 11.56
CA ILE A 315 6.53 -13.12 12.83
C ILE A 315 6.04 -14.04 13.97
N TYR A 316 4.74 -14.30 14.10
CA TYR A 316 4.18 -15.17 15.14
C TYR A 316 4.78 -16.57 15.09
N ASP A 317 4.87 -17.17 13.93
CA ASP A 317 5.44 -18.50 13.76
C ASP A 317 6.92 -18.52 14.15
N SER A 318 7.70 -17.52 13.73
CA SER A 318 9.12 -17.41 14.07
C SER A 318 9.39 -17.26 15.57
N LEU A 319 8.48 -16.59 16.29
CA LEU A 319 8.58 -16.40 17.74
C LEU A 319 8.23 -17.66 18.55
N ASN A 320 7.68 -18.68 17.92
CA ASN A 320 7.28 -19.96 18.53
C ASN A 320 8.18 -21.15 18.13
N GLU A 321 9.15 -20.96 17.23
CA GLU A 321 10.14 -21.97 16.78
C GLU A 321 11.23 -22.35 17.82
#